data_a1f90d5fbf773bd8675ee58e26e350eb
#
_entry.id   a1f90d5fbf773bd8675ee58e26e350eb
#
_cell.length_a   1.000
_cell.length_b   1.000
_cell.length_c   1.000
_cell.angle_alpha   90.00
_cell.angle_beta   90.00
_cell.angle_gamma   90.00
#
_symmetry.space_group_name_H-M   'P 1'
#
loop_
_entity.id
_entity.type
_entity.pdbx_description
1 polymer ?
#
loop_
_entity_poly.entity_id
_entity_poly.type
_entity_poly.pdbx_seq_one_letter_code
_entity_poly.pdbx_strand_id
1 'polypeptide(L)'
;MVKLNNDWDELLKDEFKKEYYLNLREFLKREYTTRVIYPNMYNIFEALKHTSFKDTKVLILGQDPYHGENQAHGLAFSVQKGVKIPPSLLNIYKELQNDLGCYIPNNGYLIPWSDQGVLLLNTALTVRAHEANSHKNIGWEIFTDDVIKLLNTREDPVIFVLWGANARRKKEFIDISRHYVLEAPHPSPLSASRGFFGCKHFSKINQILKDLGKEPIDWQIPNI
;
A
#
# COMPACT_ATOMS: atom_id res chain seq x y z
N MET A 1 -8.89 -14.88 -15.70
CA MET A 1 -8.64 -13.43 -15.82
C MET A 1 -8.79 -12.85 -14.43
N VAL A 2 -7.89 -11.96 -14.01
CA VAL A 2 -8.04 -11.22 -12.75
C VAL A 2 -9.27 -10.33 -12.84
N LYS A 3 -10.09 -10.27 -11.76
CA LYS A 3 -11.23 -9.37 -11.65
C LYS A 3 -11.06 -8.53 -10.39
N LEU A 4 -11.06 -7.21 -10.55
CA LEU A 4 -10.94 -6.24 -9.46
C LEU A 4 -12.31 -5.69 -9.04
N ASN A 5 -13.32 -5.86 -9.93
CA ASN A 5 -14.72 -5.46 -9.77
C ASN A 5 -14.93 -3.94 -9.62
N ASN A 6 -14.05 -3.15 -10.23
CA ASN A 6 -14.12 -1.70 -10.30
C ASN A 6 -13.41 -1.19 -11.57
N ASP A 7 -13.18 0.12 -11.67
CA ASP A 7 -12.59 0.78 -12.82
C ASP A 7 -11.13 0.37 -13.14
N TRP A 8 -10.40 -0.22 -12.21
CA TRP A 8 -9.11 -0.85 -12.49
C TRP A 8 -9.19 -1.99 -13.50
N ASP A 9 -10.34 -2.69 -13.62
CA ASP A 9 -10.49 -3.78 -14.58
C ASP A 9 -10.29 -3.29 -16.02
N GLU A 10 -10.81 -2.11 -16.37
CA GLU A 10 -10.63 -1.53 -17.69
C GLU A 10 -9.24 -0.94 -17.89
N LEU A 11 -8.71 -0.25 -16.87
CA LEU A 11 -7.41 0.41 -16.94
C LEU A 11 -6.23 -0.57 -17.04
N LEU A 12 -6.34 -1.72 -16.38
CA LEU A 12 -5.27 -2.72 -16.29
C LEU A 12 -5.48 -3.92 -17.22
N LYS A 13 -6.56 -3.94 -18.04
CA LYS A 13 -6.89 -5.09 -18.90
C LYS A 13 -5.75 -5.52 -19.83
N ASP A 14 -5.01 -4.58 -20.36
CA ASP A 14 -3.89 -4.85 -21.27
C ASP A 14 -2.60 -5.13 -20.51
N GLU A 15 -2.46 -4.63 -19.28
CA GLU A 15 -1.33 -4.92 -18.40
C GLU A 15 -1.25 -6.42 -18.11
N PHE A 16 -2.38 -7.05 -17.82
CA PHE A 16 -2.48 -8.49 -17.57
C PHE A 16 -2.16 -9.39 -18.78
N LYS A 17 -1.99 -8.82 -19.97
CA LYS A 17 -1.64 -9.53 -21.22
C LYS A 17 -0.16 -9.37 -21.59
N LYS A 18 0.56 -8.45 -20.95
CA LYS A 18 1.98 -8.20 -21.24
C LYS A 18 2.84 -9.42 -20.90
N GLU A 19 3.90 -9.62 -21.66
CA GLU A 19 4.79 -10.79 -21.53
C GLU A 19 5.37 -10.92 -20.11
N TYR A 20 5.83 -9.82 -19.51
CA TYR A 20 6.37 -9.86 -18.15
C TYR A 20 5.34 -10.36 -17.13
N TYR A 21 4.05 -9.94 -17.28
CA TYR A 21 2.99 -10.38 -16.38
C TYR A 21 2.63 -11.86 -16.59
N LEU A 22 2.62 -12.33 -17.83
CA LEU A 22 2.41 -13.74 -18.13
C LEU A 22 3.53 -14.61 -17.52
N ASN A 23 4.78 -14.18 -17.64
CA ASN A 23 5.94 -14.83 -17.02
C ASN A 23 5.84 -14.81 -15.49
N LEU A 24 5.48 -13.67 -14.89
CA LEU A 24 5.22 -13.55 -13.47
C LEU A 24 4.12 -14.52 -13.00
N ARG A 25 3.03 -14.62 -13.73
CA ARG A 25 1.91 -15.51 -13.42
C ARG A 25 2.34 -16.99 -13.45
N GLU A 26 3.12 -17.41 -14.45
CA GLU A 26 3.63 -18.78 -14.52
C GLU A 26 4.64 -19.09 -13.40
N PHE A 27 5.48 -18.11 -13.04
CA PHE A 27 6.35 -18.22 -11.87
C PHE A 27 5.51 -18.40 -10.58
N LEU A 28 4.50 -17.57 -10.35
CA LEU A 28 3.65 -17.63 -9.16
C LEU A 28 2.87 -18.94 -9.07
N LYS A 29 2.37 -19.49 -10.17
CA LYS A 29 1.73 -20.82 -10.16
C LYS A 29 2.64 -21.89 -9.58
N ARG A 30 3.91 -21.90 -9.98
CA ARG A 30 4.91 -22.85 -9.44
C ARG A 30 5.18 -22.59 -7.96
N GLU A 31 5.35 -21.32 -7.58
CA GLU A 31 5.59 -20.93 -6.18
C GLU A 31 4.44 -21.38 -5.27
N TYR A 32 3.20 -21.07 -5.62
CA TYR A 32 2.03 -21.46 -4.82
C TYR A 32 1.78 -22.99 -4.77
N THR A 33 2.31 -23.75 -5.72
CA THR A 33 2.21 -25.24 -5.70
C THR A 33 3.29 -25.90 -4.87
N THR A 34 4.46 -25.27 -4.73
CA THR A 34 5.65 -25.90 -4.15
C THR A 34 6.11 -25.26 -2.83
N ARG A 35 5.59 -24.10 -2.49
CA ARG A 35 6.00 -23.29 -1.34
C ARG A 35 4.78 -22.64 -0.65
N VAL A 36 4.99 -22.19 0.56
CA VAL A 36 4.02 -21.34 1.27
C VAL A 36 4.28 -19.87 0.88
N ILE A 37 3.28 -19.27 0.23
CA ILE A 37 3.32 -17.90 -0.29
C ILE A 37 2.24 -17.05 0.38
N TYR A 38 2.57 -15.81 0.70
CA TYR A 38 1.64 -14.82 1.22
C TYR A 38 1.51 -13.60 0.30
N PRO A 39 0.33 -12.97 0.30
CA PRO A 39 -0.95 -13.42 0.85
C PRO A 39 -1.49 -14.65 0.11
N ASN A 40 -2.65 -15.18 0.54
CA ASN A 40 -3.40 -16.15 -0.25
C ASN A 40 -3.61 -15.62 -1.67
N MET A 41 -3.54 -16.50 -2.69
CA MET A 41 -3.59 -16.10 -4.11
C MET A 41 -4.85 -15.28 -4.48
N TYR A 42 -5.95 -15.46 -3.79
CA TYR A 42 -7.18 -14.70 -4.03
C TYR A 42 -7.14 -13.28 -3.46
N ASN A 43 -6.19 -13.01 -2.57
CA ASN A 43 -6.03 -11.73 -1.88
C ASN A 43 -4.87 -10.87 -2.43
N ILE A 44 -4.19 -11.30 -3.51
CA ILE A 44 -3.03 -10.59 -4.07
C ILE A 44 -3.39 -9.13 -4.42
N PHE A 45 -4.58 -8.90 -4.93
CA PHE A 45 -5.03 -7.60 -5.45
C PHE A 45 -6.06 -6.89 -4.54
N GLU A 46 -6.17 -7.26 -3.26
CA GLU A 46 -7.17 -6.66 -2.36
C GLU A 46 -7.03 -5.14 -2.23
N ALA A 47 -5.81 -4.60 -2.26
CA ALA A 47 -5.62 -3.15 -2.27
C ALA A 47 -6.37 -2.46 -3.41
N LEU A 48 -6.27 -3.00 -4.63
CA LEU A 48 -6.95 -2.46 -5.82
C LEU A 48 -8.46 -2.76 -5.82
N LYS A 49 -8.90 -3.86 -5.20
CA LYS A 49 -10.33 -4.17 -5.08
C LYS A 49 -11.04 -3.24 -4.10
N HIS A 50 -10.40 -2.92 -2.97
CA HIS A 50 -10.97 -2.04 -1.95
C HIS A 50 -10.93 -0.56 -2.35
N THR A 51 -9.88 -0.13 -3.04
CA THR A 51 -9.73 1.28 -3.44
C THR A 51 -9.71 1.38 -4.96
N SER A 52 -10.79 1.88 -5.55
CA SER A 52 -10.90 2.08 -7.00
C SER A 52 -9.97 3.20 -7.48
N PHE A 53 -9.67 3.24 -8.78
CA PHE A 53 -8.84 4.29 -9.38
C PHE A 53 -9.44 5.68 -9.11
N LYS A 54 -10.73 5.85 -9.39
CA LYS A 54 -11.44 7.14 -9.23
C LYS A 54 -11.52 7.58 -7.76
N ASP A 55 -11.66 6.64 -6.83
CA ASP A 55 -11.84 6.94 -5.41
C ASP A 55 -10.50 7.10 -4.66
N THR A 56 -9.37 6.79 -5.32
CA THR A 56 -8.04 6.94 -4.70
C THR A 56 -7.75 8.41 -4.41
N LYS A 57 -7.69 8.77 -3.14
CA LYS A 57 -7.26 10.09 -2.63
C LYS A 57 -5.79 10.08 -2.24
N VAL A 58 -5.35 8.98 -1.64
CA VAL A 58 -4.01 8.80 -1.08
C VAL A 58 -3.46 7.47 -1.52
N LEU A 59 -2.21 7.41 -1.98
CA LEU A 59 -1.45 6.17 -2.13
C LEU A 59 -0.40 6.11 -1.01
N ILE A 60 -0.44 5.08 -0.16
CA ILE A 60 0.65 4.75 0.76
C ILE A 60 1.38 3.53 0.20
N LEU A 61 2.67 3.70 -0.14
CA LEU A 61 3.46 2.67 -0.79
C LEU A 61 4.27 1.88 0.24
N GLY A 62 3.97 0.58 0.33
CA GLY A 62 4.75 -0.40 1.08
C GLY A 62 5.78 -1.10 0.20
N GLN A 63 6.56 -2.02 0.77
CA GLN A 63 7.61 -2.75 0.05
C GLN A 63 7.11 -4.11 -0.42
N ASP A 64 6.93 -5.06 0.48
CA ASP A 64 6.43 -6.41 0.24
C ASP A 64 5.46 -6.81 1.37
N PRO A 65 4.65 -7.86 1.19
CA PRO A 65 3.74 -8.32 2.22
C PRO A 65 4.50 -8.82 3.47
N TYR A 66 3.84 -8.80 4.62
CA TYR A 66 4.35 -9.51 5.78
C TYR A 66 4.48 -11.00 5.46
N HIS A 67 5.59 -11.59 5.87
CA HIS A 67 5.95 -12.99 5.54
C HIS A 67 5.66 -14.00 6.67
N GLY A 68 5.05 -13.55 7.75
CA GLY A 68 4.57 -14.41 8.82
C GLY A 68 3.20 -15.00 8.51
N GLU A 69 2.90 -16.13 9.16
CA GLU A 69 1.64 -16.83 9.01
C GLU A 69 0.45 -15.94 9.39
N ASN A 70 -0.62 -15.99 8.60
CA ASN A 70 -1.87 -15.25 8.79
C ASN A 70 -1.74 -13.72 8.86
N GLN A 71 -0.58 -13.13 8.51
CA GLN A 71 -0.40 -11.68 8.56
C GLN A 71 -0.98 -10.99 7.32
N ALA A 72 -0.39 -11.23 6.14
CA ALA A 72 -0.71 -10.52 4.92
C ALA A 72 -2.09 -10.90 4.35
N HIS A 73 -2.82 -9.89 3.90
CA HIS A 73 -4.11 -10.06 3.22
C HIS A 73 -4.27 -9.13 2.00
N GLY A 74 -3.15 -8.70 1.41
CA GLY A 74 -3.13 -7.98 0.13
C GLY A 74 -3.10 -6.44 0.24
N LEU A 75 -3.01 -5.88 1.46
CA LEU A 75 -2.85 -4.44 1.70
C LEU A 75 -1.51 -4.17 2.38
N ALA A 76 -0.82 -3.11 1.95
CA ALA A 76 0.43 -2.66 2.57
C ALA A 76 0.22 -2.27 4.04
N PHE A 77 1.15 -2.65 4.90
CA PHE A 77 1.17 -2.41 6.35
C PHE A 77 0.05 -3.08 7.16
N SER A 78 -1.00 -3.60 6.51
CA SER A 78 -2.16 -4.20 7.15
C SER A 78 -1.94 -5.68 7.47
N VAL A 79 -2.53 -6.13 8.58
CA VAL A 79 -2.60 -7.56 8.94
C VAL A 79 -4.04 -7.99 9.17
N GLN A 80 -4.28 -9.30 9.09
CA GLN A 80 -5.60 -9.86 9.37
C GLN A 80 -6.04 -9.62 10.82
N LYS A 81 -7.36 -9.67 11.04
CA LYS A 81 -7.94 -9.60 12.40
C LYS A 81 -7.38 -10.72 13.29
N GLY A 82 -7.15 -10.40 14.56
CA GLY A 82 -6.60 -11.36 15.54
C GLY A 82 -5.07 -11.55 15.47
N VAL A 83 -4.40 -10.93 14.50
CA VAL A 83 -2.94 -10.97 14.40
C VAL A 83 -2.31 -9.83 15.21
N LYS A 84 -1.20 -10.14 15.89
CA LYS A 84 -0.42 -9.13 16.61
C LYS A 84 0.04 -8.02 15.69
N ILE A 85 -0.11 -6.77 16.12
CA ILE A 85 0.32 -5.58 15.37
C ILE A 85 1.83 -5.65 15.09
N PRO A 86 2.26 -5.63 13.82
CA PRO A 86 3.67 -5.64 13.47
C PRO A 86 4.40 -4.36 13.91
N PRO A 87 5.72 -4.41 14.15
CA PRO A 87 6.48 -3.27 14.67
C PRO A 87 6.39 -2.00 13.80
N SER A 88 6.40 -2.13 12.47
CA SER A 88 6.27 -0.97 11.58
C SER A 88 4.88 -0.32 11.70
N LEU A 89 3.82 -1.13 11.77
CA LEU A 89 2.45 -0.63 11.95
C LEU A 89 2.26 -0.01 13.34
N LEU A 90 2.86 -0.59 14.38
CA LEU A 90 2.84 0.02 15.71
C LEU A 90 3.49 1.41 15.71
N ASN A 91 4.57 1.60 14.94
CA ASN A 91 5.20 2.92 14.79
C ASN A 91 4.31 3.90 14.01
N ILE A 92 3.58 3.42 12.99
CA ILE A 92 2.55 4.22 12.29
C ILE A 92 1.48 4.68 13.30
N TYR A 93 0.97 3.82 14.16
CA TYR A 93 0.00 4.17 15.17
C TYR A 93 0.54 5.15 16.24
N LYS A 94 1.82 5.01 16.62
CA LYS A 94 2.47 5.99 17.52
C LYS A 94 2.56 7.38 16.87
N GLU A 95 2.89 7.43 15.59
CA GLU A 95 2.91 8.70 14.86
C GLU A 95 1.50 9.30 14.75
N LEU A 96 0.48 8.48 14.46
CA LEU A 96 -0.93 8.90 14.48
C LEU A 96 -1.36 9.47 15.83
N GLN A 97 -0.96 8.83 16.93
CA GLN A 97 -1.23 9.31 18.28
C GLN A 97 -0.57 10.66 18.52
N ASN A 98 0.68 10.84 18.10
CA ASN A 98 1.42 12.08 18.28
C ASN A 98 0.92 13.22 17.37
N ASP A 99 0.46 12.89 16.15
CA ASP A 99 0.04 13.85 15.15
C ASP A 99 -1.43 14.30 15.33
N LEU A 100 -2.33 13.36 15.59
CA LEU A 100 -3.79 13.58 15.62
C LEU A 100 -4.46 13.21 16.93
N GLY A 101 -3.72 12.71 17.93
CA GLY A 101 -4.30 12.29 19.22
C GLY A 101 -5.09 10.97 19.15
N CYS A 102 -4.98 10.19 18.07
CA CYS A 102 -5.63 8.90 17.94
C CYS A 102 -5.16 7.94 19.05
N TYR A 103 -6.04 7.10 19.57
CA TYR A 103 -5.59 6.00 20.43
C TYR A 103 -4.94 4.88 19.60
N ILE A 104 -4.02 4.12 20.19
CA ILE A 104 -3.44 2.93 19.56
C ILE A 104 -4.49 1.82 19.60
N PRO A 105 -4.97 1.32 18.43
CA PRO A 105 -6.00 0.27 18.41
C PRO A 105 -5.44 -1.09 18.83
N ASN A 106 -6.33 -2.03 19.15
CA ASN A 106 -5.97 -3.40 19.53
C ASN A 106 -5.73 -4.34 18.34
N ASN A 107 -5.78 -3.84 17.11
CA ASN A 107 -5.64 -4.63 15.88
C ASN A 107 -4.88 -3.87 14.79
N GLY A 108 -4.46 -4.59 13.75
CA GLY A 108 -3.74 -4.03 12.61
C GLY A 108 -4.51 -4.12 11.29
N TYR A 109 -5.83 -4.15 11.32
CA TYR A 109 -6.69 -4.30 10.14
C TYR A 109 -7.04 -2.94 9.54
N LEU A 110 -6.39 -2.57 8.42
CA LEU A 110 -6.46 -1.22 7.83
C LEU A 110 -7.50 -1.05 6.72
N ILE A 111 -8.40 -2.00 6.51
CA ILE A 111 -9.49 -1.86 5.53
C ILE A 111 -10.29 -0.55 5.72
N PRO A 112 -10.59 -0.07 6.95
CA PRO A 112 -11.28 1.19 7.12
C PRO A 112 -10.60 2.41 6.48
N TRP A 113 -9.28 2.38 6.29
CA TRP A 113 -8.58 3.42 5.52
C TRP A 113 -8.81 3.25 4.02
N SER A 114 -8.75 2.01 3.52
CA SER A 114 -8.97 1.73 2.09
C SER A 114 -10.38 2.10 1.65
N ASP A 115 -11.38 1.87 2.49
CA ASP A 115 -12.78 2.23 2.22
C ASP A 115 -13.00 3.75 2.12
N GLN A 116 -12.05 4.56 2.59
CA GLN A 116 -12.06 6.03 2.49
C GLN A 116 -11.23 6.58 1.32
N GLY A 117 -10.64 5.71 0.50
CA GLY A 117 -9.82 6.10 -0.65
C GLY A 117 -8.31 6.12 -0.38
N VAL A 118 -7.84 5.40 0.64
CA VAL A 118 -6.40 5.20 0.88
C VAL A 118 -5.96 3.89 0.22
N LEU A 119 -5.31 3.97 -0.93
CA LEU A 119 -4.73 2.81 -1.61
C LEU A 119 -3.45 2.36 -0.88
N LEU A 120 -3.53 1.23 -0.19
CA LEU A 120 -2.42 0.61 0.55
C LEU A 120 -1.72 -0.41 -0.35
N LEU A 121 -0.80 0.03 -1.20
CA LEU A 121 -0.15 -0.78 -2.22
C LEU A 121 1.29 -1.14 -1.84
N ASN A 122 1.66 -2.41 -1.97
CA ASN A 122 3.05 -2.83 -1.91
C ASN A 122 3.70 -2.78 -3.31
N THR A 123 5.01 -2.60 -3.38
CA THR A 123 5.77 -2.66 -4.65
C THR A 123 5.91 -4.10 -5.16
N ALA A 124 6.00 -5.09 -4.26
CA ALA A 124 5.86 -6.52 -4.57
C ALA A 124 4.60 -7.06 -3.88
N LEU A 125 3.72 -7.76 -4.60
CA LEU A 125 2.41 -8.17 -4.08
C LEU A 125 2.41 -9.56 -3.45
N THR A 126 3.51 -10.30 -3.52
CA THR A 126 3.65 -11.63 -2.92
C THR A 126 5.02 -11.81 -2.27
N VAL A 127 5.11 -12.76 -1.35
CA VAL A 127 6.34 -13.09 -0.63
C VAL A 127 6.31 -14.57 -0.19
N ARG A 128 7.46 -15.25 -0.12
CA ARG A 128 7.56 -16.57 0.50
C ARG A 128 7.48 -16.45 2.03
N ALA A 129 6.89 -17.45 2.65
CA ALA A 129 6.87 -17.56 4.12
C ALA A 129 8.28 -17.44 4.69
N HIS A 130 8.44 -16.55 5.68
CA HIS A 130 9.70 -16.28 6.40
C HIS A 130 10.87 -15.72 5.58
N GLU A 131 10.67 -15.41 4.28
CA GLU A 131 11.72 -14.92 3.38
C GLU A 131 11.38 -13.51 2.85
N ALA A 132 11.63 -12.46 3.63
CA ALA A 132 11.42 -11.08 3.18
C ALA A 132 12.13 -10.80 1.84
N ASN A 133 11.50 -10.01 0.96
CA ASN A 133 12.00 -9.68 -0.38
C ASN A 133 12.18 -10.87 -1.34
N SER A 134 11.69 -12.07 -1.02
CA SER A 134 11.89 -13.27 -1.85
C SER A 134 11.28 -13.16 -3.25
N HIS A 135 10.28 -12.29 -3.44
CA HIS A 135 9.67 -12.02 -4.75
C HIS A 135 10.02 -10.64 -5.32
N LYS A 136 11.16 -10.09 -4.90
CA LYS A 136 11.71 -8.89 -5.50
C LYS A 136 12.24 -9.19 -6.92
N ASN A 137 12.05 -8.23 -7.86
CA ASN A 137 12.53 -8.29 -9.25
C ASN A 137 11.97 -9.47 -10.08
N ILE A 138 10.81 -10.02 -9.71
CA ILE A 138 10.15 -11.07 -10.50
C ILE A 138 9.09 -10.52 -11.47
N GLY A 139 8.88 -9.20 -11.49
CA GLY A 139 7.91 -8.52 -12.35
C GLY A 139 6.84 -7.71 -11.60
N TRP A 140 6.72 -7.85 -10.29
CA TRP A 140 5.74 -7.08 -9.51
C TRP A 140 5.99 -5.59 -9.58
N GLU A 141 7.26 -5.16 -9.54
CA GLU A 141 7.63 -3.76 -9.59
C GLU A 141 7.20 -3.09 -10.90
N ILE A 142 7.22 -3.83 -12.02
CA ILE A 142 6.74 -3.32 -13.32
C ILE A 142 5.23 -3.05 -13.23
N PHE A 143 4.47 -4.01 -12.70
CA PHE A 143 3.02 -3.89 -12.54
C PHE A 143 2.64 -2.73 -11.61
N THR A 144 3.28 -2.63 -10.45
CA THR A 144 2.96 -1.59 -9.47
C THR A 144 3.44 -0.20 -9.92
N ASP A 145 4.53 -0.13 -10.68
CA ASP A 145 4.96 1.12 -11.32
C ASP A 145 3.93 1.62 -12.34
N ASP A 146 3.30 0.72 -13.09
CA ASP A 146 2.24 1.10 -14.03
C ASP A 146 0.96 1.54 -13.30
N VAL A 147 0.63 0.96 -12.13
CA VAL A 147 -0.45 1.47 -11.26
C VAL A 147 -0.15 2.90 -10.81
N ILE A 148 1.09 3.21 -10.40
CA ILE A 148 1.52 4.55 -9.99
C ILE A 148 1.42 5.52 -11.19
N LYS A 149 1.89 5.12 -12.37
CA LYS A 149 1.81 5.93 -13.59
C LYS A 149 0.37 6.21 -14.01
N LEU A 150 -0.53 5.22 -13.87
CA LEU A 150 -1.96 5.44 -14.12
C LEU A 150 -2.53 6.48 -13.16
N LEU A 151 -2.26 6.38 -11.85
CA LEU A 151 -2.68 7.40 -10.89
C LEU A 151 -2.13 8.78 -11.23
N ASN A 152 -0.91 8.85 -11.76
CA ASN A 152 -0.29 10.11 -12.22
C ASN A 152 -0.99 10.74 -13.43
N THR A 153 -1.83 9.99 -14.18
CA THR A 153 -2.62 10.55 -15.28
C THR A 153 -3.88 11.28 -14.84
N ARG A 154 -4.27 11.17 -13.57
CA ARG A 154 -5.49 11.78 -13.06
C ARG A 154 -5.43 13.30 -13.10
N GLU A 155 -6.54 13.93 -13.49
CA GLU A 155 -6.72 15.38 -13.36
C GLU A 155 -6.87 15.80 -11.91
N ASP A 156 -7.63 15.03 -11.14
CA ASP A 156 -7.77 15.18 -9.69
C ASP A 156 -6.47 14.83 -8.97
N PRO A 157 -5.92 15.71 -8.13
CA PRO A 157 -4.71 15.45 -7.38
C PRO A 157 -4.81 14.20 -6.49
N VAL A 158 -3.73 13.41 -6.49
CA VAL A 158 -3.51 12.28 -5.58
C VAL A 158 -2.36 12.62 -4.64
N ILE A 159 -2.43 12.17 -3.39
CA ILE A 159 -1.36 12.35 -2.40
C ILE A 159 -0.56 11.04 -2.34
N PHE A 160 0.69 11.09 -2.75
CA PHE A 160 1.61 9.96 -2.73
C PHE A 160 2.45 10.00 -1.46
N VAL A 161 2.36 8.96 -0.64
CA VAL A 161 3.09 8.84 0.63
C VAL A 161 4.20 7.81 0.44
N LEU A 162 5.43 8.26 0.46
CA LEU A 162 6.62 7.49 0.11
C LEU A 162 7.54 7.35 1.34
N TRP A 163 7.36 6.26 2.09
CA TRP A 163 8.16 5.97 3.27
C TRP A 163 9.32 5.04 2.98
N GLY A 164 10.55 5.55 3.19
CA GLY A 164 11.80 4.82 2.99
C GLY A 164 12.35 4.94 1.57
N ALA A 165 13.61 4.52 1.40
CA ALA A 165 14.37 4.73 0.16
C ALA A 165 13.74 4.06 -1.07
N ASN A 166 13.20 2.85 -0.92
CA ASN A 166 12.57 2.12 -2.03
C ASN A 166 11.32 2.83 -2.54
N ALA A 167 10.43 3.27 -1.63
CA ALA A 167 9.24 4.02 -2.01
C ALA A 167 9.60 5.38 -2.63
N ARG A 168 10.57 6.11 -2.07
CA ARG A 168 11.00 7.42 -2.57
C ARG A 168 11.53 7.41 -3.99
N ARG A 169 12.11 6.30 -4.47
CA ARG A 169 12.53 6.17 -5.88
C ARG A 169 11.36 6.29 -6.86
N LYS A 170 10.15 5.94 -6.42
CA LYS A 170 8.95 6.02 -7.28
C LYS A 170 8.47 7.46 -7.54
N LYS A 171 9.05 8.44 -6.86
CA LYS A 171 8.80 9.87 -7.11
C LYS A 171 9.11 10.27 -8.55
N GLU A 172 10.04 9.58 -9.23
CA GLU A 172 10.38 9.81 -10.64
C GLU A 172 9.19 9.63 -11.60
N PHE A 173 8.15 8.86 -11.21
CA PHE A 173 6.95 8.63 -11.99
C PHE A 173 5.84 9.64 -11.70
N ILE A 174 6.02 10.56 -10.76
CA ILE A 174 4.97 11.43 -10.23
C ILE A 174 5.18 12.86 -10.69
N ASP A 175 4.17 13.43 -11.35
CA ASP A 175 4.13 14.85 -11.70
C ASP A 175 3.79 15.69 -10.45
N ILE A 176 4.81 16.21 -9.80
CA ILE A 176 4.69 17.02 -8.59
C ILE A 176 4.05 18.40 -8.83
N SER A 177 3.85 18.82 -10.07
CA SER A 177 3.09 20.03 -10.39
C SER A 177 1.58 19.83 -10.28
N ARG A 178 1.12 18.58 -10.33
CA ARG A 178 -0.28 18.18 -10.26
C ARG A 178 -0.64 17.43 -8.99
N HIS A 179 0.27 16.60 -8.50
CA HIS A 179 0.07 15.71 -7.38
C HIS A 179 0.94 16.10 -6.18
N TYR A 180 0.58 15.61 -5.00
CA TYR A 180 1.32 15.86 -3.77
C TYR A 180 2.20 14.66 -3.43
N VAL A 181 3.42 14.91 -2.96
CA VAL A 181 4.35 13.86 -2.50
C VAL A 181 4.80 14.16 -1.08
N LEU A 182 4.57 13.23 -0.17
CA LEU A 182 5.01 13.27 1.21
C LEU A 182 6.07 12.18 1.44
N GLU A 183 7.27 12.59 1.84
CA GLU A 183 8.42 11.70 2.00
C GLU A 183 8.89 11.66 3.46
N ALA A 184 9.14 10.44 3.98
CA ALA A 184 9.77 10.24 5.28
C ALA A 184 10.65 8.96 5.26
N PRO A 185 11.51 8.75 6.27
CA PRO A 185 12.10 7.44 6.52
C PRO A 185 11.02 6.36 6.70
N HIS A 186 11.39 5.08 6.53
CA HIS A 186 10.46 3.98 6.71
C HIS A 186 10.04 3.84 8.19
N PRO A 187 8.77 3.45 8.50
CA PRO A 187 8.28 3.30 9.88
C PRO A 187 8.87 2.12 10.65
N SER A 188 9.77 1.32 10.05
CA SER A 188 10.41 0.21 10.74
C SER A 188 11.20 0.69 11.98
N PRO A 189 11.35 -0.16 13.02
CA PRO A 189 12.17 0.17 14.19
C PRO A 189 13.59 0.60 13.86
N LEU A 190 14.15 0.14 12.72
CA LEU A 190 15.50 0.47 12.26
C LEU A 190 15.66 1.92 11.76
N SER A 191 14.56 2.60 11.43
CA SER A 191 14.59 3.91 10.77
C SER A 191 13.59 4.93 11.27
N ALA A 192 12.57 4.53 12.03
CA ALA A 192 11.50 5.43 12.45
C ALA A 192 11.99 6.65 13.25
N SER A 193 13.00 6.49 14.11
CA SER A 193 13.62 7.58 14.87
C SER A 193 14.44 8.56 14.03
N ARG A 194 14.69 8.24 12.75
CA ARG A 194 15.48 9.08 11.84
C ARG A 194 14.63 10.10 11.07
N GLY A 195 13.38 10.35 11.52
CA GLY A 195 12.50 11.36 10.95
C GLY A 195 11.15 10.83 10.41
N PHE A 196 10.78 9.57 10.69
CA PHE A 196 9.40 9.12 10.52
C PHE A 196 8.55 9.68 11.66
N PHE A 197 8.99 9.53 12.91
CA PHE A 197 8.34 10.19 14.04
C PHE A 197 8.46 11.70 13.91
N GLY A 198 7.33 12.39 14.02
CA GLY A 198 7.21 13.84 13.83
C GLY A 198 7.06 14.28 12.36
N CYS A 199 6.93 13.36 11.41
CA CYS A 199 6.68 13.73 10.00
C CYS A 199 5.32 14.38 9.78
N LYS A 200 4.33 14.10 10.66
CA LYS A 200 2.97 14.67 10.65
C LYS A 200 2.26 14.49 9.31
N HIS A 201 2.45 13.35 8.68
CA HIS A 201 1.86 13.10 7.36
C HIS A 201 0.35 13.00 7.41
N PHE A 202 -0.24 12.51 8.49
CA PHE A 202 -1.68 12.29 8.60
C PHE A 202 -2.45 13.61 8.68
N SER A 203 -2.00 14.54 9.50
CA SER A 203 -2.57 15.91 9.56
C SER A 203 -2.33 16.67 8.27
N LYS A 204 -1.14 16.53 7.64
CA LYS A 204 -0.84 17.14 6.35
C LYS A 204 -1.73 16.62 5.23
N ILE A 205 -1.97 15.31 5.16
CA ILE A 205 -2.90 14.70 4.19
C ILE A 205 -4.28 15.29 4.36
N ASN A 206 -4.79 15.33 5.59
CA ASN A 206 -6.11 15.86 5.86
C ASN A 206 -6.22 17.37 5.55
N GLN A 207 -5.14 18.13 5.77
CA GLN A 207 -5.12 19.54 5.37
C GLN A 207 -5.18 19.68 3.84
N ILE A 208 -4.35 18.93 3.10
CA ILE A 208 -4.37 18.93 1.63
C ILE A 208 -5.75 18.53 1.10
N LEU A 209 -6.38 17.48 1.66
CA LEU A 209 -7.72 17.07 1.24
C LEU A 209 -8.76 18.17 1.47
N LYS A 210 -8.72 18.86 2.61
CA LYS A 210 -9.59 20.03 2.88
C LYS A 210 -9.36 21.15 1.89
N ASP A 211 -8.12 21.48 1.58
CA ASP A 211 -7.77 22.54 0.63
C ASP A 211 -8.25 22.22 -0.80
N LEU A 212 -8.35 20.90 -1.12
CA LEU A 212 -8.93 20.39 -2.37
C LEU A 212 -10.46 20.24 -2.33
N GLY A 213 -11.13 20.62 -1.23
CA GLY A 213 -12.58 20.45 -1.06
C GLY A 213 -13.01 18.99 -0.94
N LYS A 214 -12.11 18.10 -0.51
CA LYS A 214 -12.37 16.66 -0.33
C LYS A 214 -12.51 16.32 1.15
N GLU A 215 -13.32 15.30 1.44
CA GLU A 215 -13.48 14.77 2.80
C GLU A 215 -12.13 14.27 3.33
N PRO A 216 -11.71 14.69 4.53
CA PRO A 216 -10.55 14.15 5.21
C PRO A 216 -10.68 12.67 5.50
N ILE A 217 -9.57 12.01 5.78
CA ILE A 217 -9.54 10.63 6.21
C ILE A 217 -9.72 10.57 7.74
N ASP A 218 -10.65 9.75 8.20
CA ASP A 218 -10.67 9.31 9.60
C ASP A 218 -9.62 8.22 9.77
N TRP A 219 -8.50 8.62 10.39
CA TRP A 219 -7.37 7.73 10.61
C TRP A 219 -7.54 6.81 11.82
N GLN A 220 -8.57 7.01 12.66
CA GLN A 220 -8.79 6.17 13.81
C GLN A 220 -9.28 4.78 13.38
N ILE A 221 -8.48 3.75 13.63
CA ILE A 221 -8.91 2.36 13.49
C ILE A 221 -9.68 1.97 14.76
N PRO A 222 -10.92 1.46 14.64
CA PRO A 222 -11.69 1.03 15.81
C PRO A 222 -11.10 -0.24 16.42
N ASN A 223 -11.31 -0.42 17.72
CA ASN A 223 -11.03 -1.68 18.40
C ASN A 223 -12.04 -2.77 17.93
N ILE A 224 -11.59 -4.01 17.88
CA ILE A 224 -12.38 -5.19 17.50
C ILE A 224 -12.18 -6.31 18.53
#